data_b670cab3a1b1dd6330074c101be88d66
#
_entry.id   b670cab3a1b1dd6330074c101be88d66
#
_cell.length_a   1.000
_cell.length_b   1.000
_cell.length_c   1.000
_cell.angle_alpha   90.00
_cell.angle_beta   90.00
_cell.angle_gamma   90.00
#
_symmetry.space_group_name_H-M   'P 1'
#
loop_
_entity.id
_entity.type
_entity.pdbx_description
1 polymer ?
#
loop_
_entity_poly.entity_id
_entity_poly.type
_entity_poly.pdbx_seq_one_letter_code
_entity_poly.pdbx_strand_id
1 'polypeptide(L)'
;MNTILAFDIETVPDVQGIRTLYELPSSLPDDEVVLFAQQKRRAQTGGDFMQHHLHQIVAISCCMRWGQDKVHVGTIGEMDDGEEVVIAKFFELIEKHTPQLVSWNGGGFDLPVLHYRSLIYGINAARYWDMGDGDFGDSRDFKWNNYISRYHQRHCDLMDLLALYQPRANVPLDDMAKLCGFPGKLGMDGSKVWDAFHAGRLKEIRNYCETDAVNTYLMYLRFCLVSGRFDADEYEMEIKRIRNYLSAQTEDKPHWAEFVQAWK
;
A
#
# COMPACT_ATOMS: atom_id res chain seq x y z
N MET A 1 -10.67 18.97 -6.90
CA MET A 1 -9.61 18.16 -6.25
C MET A 1 -9.17 17.08 -7.22
N ASN A 2 -7.87 16.80 -7.34
CA ASN A 2 -7.38 15.68 -8.15
C ASN A 2 -7.84 14.36 -7.57
N THR A 3 -7.95 13.32 -8.40
CA THR A 3 -8.17 11.96 -7.90
C THR A 3 -6.99 11.51 -7.06
N ILE A 4 -7.24 11.00 -5.85
CA ILE A 4 -6.23 10.51 -4.90
C ILE A 4 -6.46 9.04 -4.68
N LEU A 5 -5.40 8.26 -4.66
CA LEU A 5 -5.39 6.84 -4.34
C LEU A 5 -4.34 6.60 -3.26
N ALA A 6 -4.76 6.62 -1.99
CA ALA A 6 -3.94 6.11 -0.92
C ALA A 6 -4.01 4.58 -0.92
N PHE A 7 -2.85 3.91 -0.81
CA PHE A 7 -2.78 2.46 -0.91
C PHE A 7 -1.76 1.88 0.05
N ASP A 8 -1.92 0.60 0.31
CA ASP A 8 -1.04 -0.24 1.09
C ASP A 8 -1.07 -1.66 0.55
N ILE A 9 0.00 -2.45 0.76
CA ILE A 9 0.06 -3.85 0.37
C ILE A 9 0.42 -4.73 1.56
N GLU A 10 -0.14 -5.96 1.56
CA GLU A 10 0.31 -7.01 2.46
C GLU A 10 0.97 -8.13 1.67
N THR A 11 2.06 -8.63 2.22
CA THR A 11 2.89 -9.63 1.54
C THR A 11 3.24 -10.80 2.44
N VAL A 12 3.48 -11.93 1.79
CA VAL A 12 4.06 -13.12 2.41
C VAL A 12 5.35 -13.51 1.68
N PRO A 13 6.21 -14.36 2.28
CA PRO A 13 7.35 -14.92 1.58
C PRO A 13 6.93 -15.65 0.29
N ASP A 14 7.58 -15.38 -0.83
CA ASP A 14 7.41 -16.12 -2.08
C ASP A 14 8.14 -17.46 -2.02
N VAL A 15 7.48 -18.46 -1.44
CA VAL A 15 8.05 -19.80 -1.25
C VAL A 15 8.53 -20.41 -2.56
N GLN A 16 7.79 -20.25 -3.67
CA GLN A 16 8.15 -20.80 -4.97
C GLN A 16 9.34 -20.06 -5.59
N GLY A 17 9.37 -18.74 -5.45
CA GLY A 17 10.51 -17.92 -5.85
C GLY A 17 11.78 -18.29 -5.09
N ILE A 18 11.67 -18.49 -3.77
CA ILE A 18 12.79 -18.94 -2.91
C ILE A 18 13.29 -20.32 -3.36
N ARG A 19 12.38 -21.28 -3.59
CA ARG A 19 12.76 -22.61 -4.10
C ARG A 19 13.51 -22.52 -5.42
N THR A 20 13.00 -21.71 -6.34
CA THR A 20 13.60 -21.53 -7.66
C THR A 20 15.01 -20.93 -7.57
N LEU A 21 15.18 -19.87 -6.77
CA LEU A 21 16.47 -19.16 -6.66
C LEU A 21 17.56 -19.97 -5.94
N TYR A 22 17.16 -20.81 -4.99
CA TYR A 22 18.12 -21.56 -4.18
C TYR A 22 18.13 -23.06 -4.49
N GLU A 23 17.44 -23.49 -5.56
CA GLU A 23 17.37 -24.89 -6.01
C GLU A 23 16.94 -25.83 -4.88
N LEU A 24 15.98 -25.39 -4.03
CA LEU A 24 15.51 -26.17 -2.91
C LEU A 24 14.52 -27.25 -3.38
N PRO A 25 14.59 -28.47 -2.76
CA PRO A 25 13.71 -29.56 -3.16
C PRO A 25 12.24 -29.25 -2.85
N SER A 26 11.32 -29.73 -3.70
CA SER A 26 9.89 -29.58 -3.51
C SER A 26 9.35 -30.29 -2.25
N SER A 27 10.10 -31.27 -1.74
CA SER A 27 9.75 -32.01 -0.50
C SER A 27 10.06 -31.25 0.78
N LEU A 28 10.82 -30.15 0.73
CA LEU A 28 11.10 -29.33 1.91
C LEU A 28 9.83 -28.57 2.31
N PRO A 29 9.38 -28.59 3.60
CA PRO A 29 8.23 -27.83 4.05
C PRO A 29 8.37 -26.31 3.79
N ASP A 30 7.26 -25.61 3.56
CA ASP A 30 7.27 -24.18 3.24
C ASP A 30 7.91 -23.34 4.33
N ASP A 31 7.62 -23.64 5.60
CA ASP A 31 8.24 -22.93 6.74
C ASP A 31 9.76 -23.10 6.79
N GLU A 32 10.29 -24.28 6.41
CA GLU A 32 11.72 -24.50 6.35
C GLU A 32 12.37 -23.75 5.17
N VAL A 33 11.65 -23.60 4.04
CA VAL A 33 12.08 -22.78 2.91
C VAL A 33 12.20 -21.31 3.32
N VAL A 34 11.20 -20.79 4.00
CA VAL A 34 11.17 -19.42 4.52
C VAL A 34 12.30 -19.22 5.53
N LEU A 35 12.45 -20.13 6.48
CA LEU A 35 13.51 -20.08 7.49
C LEU A 35 14.90 -20.08 6.85
N PHE A 36 15.13 -20.92 5.80
CA PHE A 36 16.37 -20.95 5.06
C PHE A 36 16.70 -19.57 4.45
N ALA A 37 15.73 -18.94 3.77
CA ALA A 37 15.92 -17.63 3.16
C ALA A 37 16.22 -16.54 4.19
N GLN A 38 15.50 -16.54 5.32
CA GLN A 38 15.71 -15.62 6.43
C GLN A 38 17.11 -15.78 7.06
N GLN A 39 17.54 -17.01 7.31
CA GLN A 39 18.88 -17.30 7.86
C GLN A 39 19.98 -16.84 6.89
N LYS A 40 19.80 -17.11 5.59
CA LYS A 40 20.75 -16.66 4.56
C LYS A 40 20.82 -15.12 4.52
N ARG A 41 19.68 -14.45 4.60
CA ARG A 41 19.61 -12.98 4.67
C ARG A 41 20.28 -12.44 5.91
N ARG A 42 20.01 -13.02 7.06
CA ARG A 42 20.62 -12.63 8.34
C ARG A 42 22.13 -12.77 8.32
N ALA A 43 22.66 -13.84 7.72
CA ALA A 43 24.10 -14.02 7.57
C ALA A 43 24.77 -12.95 6.69
N GLN A 44 24.03 -12.38 5.74
CA GLN A 44 24.54 -11.37 4.81
C GLN A 44 24.43 -9.93 5.35
N THR A 45 23.37 -9.62 6.09
CA THR A 45 22.99 -8.22 6.40
C THR A 45 22.78 -7.96 7.89
N GLY A 46 22.77 -9.00 8.72
CA GLY A 46 22.42 -8.92 10.15
C GLY A 46 20.92 -8.92 10.43
N GLY A 47 20.05 -8.69 9.42
CA GLY A 47 18.60 -8.74 9.52
C GLY A 47 18.01 -9.88 8.70
N ASP A 48 16.81 -10.32 9.02
CA ASP A 48 16.10 -11.41 8.35
C ASP A 48 15.01 -10.94 7.38
N PHE A 49 14.77 -9.63 7.30
CA PHE A 49 13.82 -9.05 6.36
C PHE A 49 14.22 -9.37 4.91
N MET A 50 13.34 -10.08 4.20
CA MET A 50 13.63 -10.53 2.85
C MET A 50 13.73 -9.41 1.83
N GLN A 51 14.41 -9.69 0.71
CA GLN A 51 14.49 -8.76 -0.41
C GLN A 51 13.13 -8.66 -1.12
N HIS A 52 12.83 -7.49 -1.66
CA HIS A 52 11.52 -7.14 -2.25
C HIS A 52 11.01 -8.14 -3.30
N HIS A 53 11.90 -8.74 -4.10
CA HIS A 53 11.53 -9.72 -5.13
C HIS A 53 11.16 -11.11 -4.57
N LEU A 54 11.36 -11.33 -3.27
CA LEU A 54 10.96 -12.55 -2.56
C LEU A 54 9.69 -12.36 -1.71
N HIS A 55 8.96 -11.29 -1.96
CA HIS A 55 7.65 -11.04 -1.39
C HIS A 55 6.57 -11.35 -2.42
N GLN A 56 5.58 -12.16 -2.03
CA GLN A 56 4.35 -12.40 -2.77
C GLN A 56 3.25 -11.50 -2.20
N ILE A 57 2.55 -10.78 -3.06
CA ILE A 57 1.45 -9.91 -2.65
C ILE A 57 0.19 -10.74 -2.40
N VAL A 58 -0.43 -10.56 -1.22
CA VAL A 58 -1.68 -11.25 -0.83
C VAL A 58 -2.86 -10.30 -0.65
N ALA A 59 -2.60 -9.00 -0.51
CA ALA A 59 -3.62 -7.96 -0.52
C ALA A 59 -3.05 -6.65 -1.04
N ILE A 60 -3.87 -5.89 -1.78
CA ILE A 60 -3.65 -4.48 -2.10
C ILE A 60 -4.93 -3.77 -1.71
N SER A 61 -4.87 -2.83 -0.77
CA SER A 61 -6.03 -2.04 -0.34
C SER A 61 -5.85 -0.58 -0.68
N CYS A 62 -6.98 0.08 -0.96
CA CYS A 62 -7.00 1.46 -1.40
C CYS A 62 -8.06 2.27 -0.67
N CYS A 63 -7.73 3.52 -0.34
CA CYS A 63 -8.68 4.58 -0.08
C CYS A 63 -8.63 5.55 -1.26
N MET A 64 -9.67 5.52 -2.11
CA MET A 64 -9.75 6.34 -3.31
C MET A 64 -10.71 7.50 -3.08
N ARG A 65 -10.26 8.71 -3.44
CA ARG A 65 -11.03 9.95 -3.37
C ARG A 65 -11.08 10.59 -4.76
N TRP A 66 -12.28 10.84 -5.32
CA TRP A 66 -12.43 11.45 -6.65
C TRP A 66 -13.70 12.31 -6.78
N GLY A 67 -13.71 13.18 -7.79
CA GLY A 67 -14.82 14.11 -8.00
C GLY A 67 -14.96 15.10 -6.84
N GLN A 68 -16.19 15.57 -6.59
CA GLN A 68 -16.43 16.54 -5.52
C GLN A 68 -16.60 15.91 -4.14
N ASP A 69 -17.17 14.68 -4.06
CA ASP A 69 -17.64 14.09 -2.81
C ASP A 69 -17.49 12.56 -2.70
N LYS A 70 -16.89 11.92 -3.71
CA LYS A 70 -16.81 10.45 -3.75
C LYS A 70 -15.59 9.93 -3.03
N VAL A 71 -15.79 8.98 -2.13
CA VAL A 71 -14.75 8.20 -1.47
C VAL A 71 -15.13 6.72 -1.51
N HIS A 72 -14.13 5.86 -1.66
CA HIS A 72 -14.27 4.41 -1.59
C HIS A 72 -13.07 3.80 -0.89
N VAL A 73 -13.33 2.83 -0.01
CA VAL A 73 -12.30 2.04 0.66
C VAL A 73 -12.55 0.56 0.43
N GLY A 74 -11.53 -0.13 -0.01
CA GLY A 74 -11.63 -1.56 -0.25
C GLY A 74 -10.33 -2.20 -0.67
N THR A 75 -10.28 -3.51 -0.59
CA THR A 75 -9.20 -4.32 -1.14
C THR A 75 -9.49 -4.64 -2.60
N ILE A 76 -8.48 -4.54 -3.44
CA ILE A 76 -8.54 -4.79 -4.88
C ILE A 76 -8.73 -6.30 -5.14
N GLY A 77 -9.63 -6.63 -6.05
CA GLY A 77 -9.91 -8.00 -6.44
C GLY A 77 -10.82 -8.77 -5.48
N GLU A 78 -11.23 -9.95 -5.93
CA GLU A 78 -12.06 -10.88 -5.15
C GLU A 78 -11.20 -11.75 -4.22
N MET A 79 -11.85 -12.53 -3.35
CA MET A 79 -11.14 -13.37 -2.36
C MET A 79 -10.36 -14.54 -2.99
N ASP A 80 -10.75 -14.96 -4.16
CA ASP A 80 -10.16 -16.06 -4.95
C ASP A 80 -9.27 -15.59 -6.11
N ASP A 81 -9.12 -14.28 -6.28
CA ASP A 81 -8.21 -13.74 -7.28
C ASP A 81 -6.75 -14.04 -6.90
N GLY A 82 -5.99 -14.56 -7.88
CA GLY A 82 -4.55 -14.74 -7.74
C GLY A 82 -3.78 -13.41 -7.74
N GLU A 83 -2.55 -13.45 -7.28
CA GLU A 83 -1.66 -12.29 -7.19
C GLU A 83 -1.55 -11.50 -8.50
N GLU A 84 -1.37 -12.19 -9.64
CA GLU A 84 -1.30 -11.58 -10.97
C GLU A 84 -2.51 -10.70 -11.27
N VAL A 85 -3.72 -11.20 -10.98
CA VAL A 85 -4.98 -10.49 -11.22
C VAL A 85 -5.10 -9.25 -10.33
N VAL A 86 -4.72 -9.36 -9.06
CA VAL A 86 -4.79 -8.24 -8.10
C VAL A 86 -3.82 -7.13 -8.51
N ILE A 87 -2.61 -7.46 -8.92
CA ILE A 87 -1.62 -6.48 -9.39
C ILE A 87 -2.08 -5.83 -10.70
N ALA A 88 -2.58 -6.61 -11.66
CA ALA A 88 -3.12 -6.06 -12.91
C ALA A 88 -4.24 -5.05 -12.66
N LYS A 89 -5.21 -5.39 -11.81
CA LYS A 89 -6.30 -4.49 -11.41
C LYS A 89 -5.81 -3.20 -10.73
N PHE A 90 -4.73 -3.26 -9.95
CA PHE A 90 -4.12 -2.06 -9.37
C PHE A 90 -3.60 -1.11 -10.45
N PHE A 91 -2.87 -1.61 -11.44
CA PHE A 91 -2.37 -0.78 -12.54
C PHE A 91 -3.48 -0.32 -13.49
N GLU A 92 -4.55 -1.10 -13.68
CA GLU A 92 -5.76 -0.68 -14.41
C GLU A 92 -6.45 0.53 -13.74
N LEU A 93 -6.50 0.59 -12.40
CA LEU A 93 -7.00 1.75 -11.68
C LEU A 93 -6.15 2.99 -11.96
N ILE A 94 -4.83 2.84 -12.01
CA ILE A 94 -3.91 3.94 -12.35
C ILE A 94 -4.13 4.39 -13.79
N GLU A 95 -4.25 3.47 -14.73
CA GLU A 95 -4.50 3.80 -16.13
C GLU A 95 -5.82 4.54 -16.32
N LYS A 96 -6.89 4.04 -15.71
CA LYS A 96 -8.24 4.58 -15.83
C LYS A 96 -8.40 5.97 -15.20
N HIS A 97 -7.77 6.20 -14.05
CA HIS A 97 -8.05 7.38 -13.24
C HIS A 97 -6.87 8.35 -13.13
N THR A 98 -5.69 7.92 -13.49
CA THR A 98 -4.43 8.70 -13.35
C THR A 98 -4.35 9.44 -12.00
N PRO A 99 -4.54 8.75 -10.87
CA PRO A 99 -4.63 9.39 -9.57
C PRO A 99 -3.27 9.91 -9.11
N GLN A 100 -3.27 10.84 -8.17
CA GLN A 100 -2.12 11.00 -7.29
C GLN A 100 -2.06 9.78 -6.36
N LEU A 101 -0.99 9.00 -6.43
CA LEU A 101 -0.72 7.93 -5.48
C LEU A 101 -0.24 8.52 -4.17
N VAL A 102 -0.69 7.95 -3.06
CA VAL A 102 -0.26 8.29 -1.72
C VAL A 102 0.10 7.00 -0.98
N SER A 103 1.24 7.00 -0.32
CA SER A 103 1.70 5.86 0.47
C SER A 103 2.45 6.30 1.72
N TRP A 104 2.70 5.35 2.61
CA TRP A 104 3.61 5.48 3.73
C TRP A 104 4.74 4.48 3.59
N ASN A 105 5.93 4.91 3.19
CA ASN A 105 7.07 4.05 2.80
C ASN A 105 6.86 3.27 1.49
N GLY A 106 5.89 3.64 0.66
CA GLY A 106 5.62 2.91 -0.57
C GLY A 106 6.76 2.94 -1.58
N GLY A 107 7.55 4.02 -1.61
CA GLY A 107 8.77 4.10 -2.40
C GLY A 107 9.89 3.20 -1.89
N GLY A 108 9.87 2.87 -0.59
CA GLY A 108 10.84 1.98 0.05
C GLY A 108 10.44 0.50 0.05
N PHE A 109 9.16 0.19 -0.12
CA PHE A 109 8.68 -1.20 -0.04
C PHE A 109 7.61 -1.55 -1.10
N ASP A 110 6.43 -0.97 -1.03
CA ASP A 110 5.25 -1.38 -1.81
C ASP A 110 5.50 -1.35 -3.31
N LEU A 111 5.95 -0.20 -3.83
CA LEU A 111 6.21 -0.03 -5.26
C LEU A 111 7.34 -0.92 -5.77
N PRO A 112 8.51 -1.03 -5.11
CA PRO A 112 9.52 -2.02 -5.47
C PRO A 112 9.00 -3.45 -5.54
N VAL A 113 8.18 -3.89 -4.57
CA VAL A 113 7.55 -5.22 -4.60
C VAL A 113 6.62 -5.34 -5.82
N LEU A 114 5.70 -4.39 -6.01
CA LEU A 114 4.80 -4.34 -7.17
C LEU A 114 5.56 -4.39 -8.50
N HIS A 115 6.70 -3.68 -8.62
CA HIS A 115 7.52 -3.68 -9.83
C HIS A 115 8.12 -5.05 -10.11
N TYR A 116 8.74 -5.70 -9.11
CA TYR A 116 9.33 -7.02 -9.30
C TYR A 116 8.29 -8.09 -9.59
N ARG A 117 7.14 -8.05 -8.90
CA ARG A 117 6.04 -8.98 -9.18
C ARG A 117 5.44 -8.76 -10.57
N SER A 118 5.31 -7.51 -11.02
CA SER A 118 4.87 -7.20 -12.38
C SER A 118 5.82 -7.74 -13.45
N LEU A 119 7.13 -7.69 -13.21
CA LEU A 119 8.10 -8.31 -14.11
C LEU A 119 7.95 -9.83 -14.19
N ILE A 120 7.70 -10.48 -13.04
CA ILE A 120 7.51 -11.94 -12.97
C ILE A 120 6.29 -12.38 -13.79
N TYR A 121 5.18 -11.61 -13.71
CA TYR A 121 3.92 -11.92 -14.40
C TYR A 121 3.79 -11.28 -15.79
N GLY A 122 4.72 -10.41 -16.20
CA GLY A 122 4.63 -9.70 -17.48
C GLY A 122 3.45 -8.70 -17.54
N ILE A 123 3.08 -8.08 -16.42
CA ILE A 123 1.95 -7.16 -16.33
C ILE A 123 2.27 -5.85 -17.02
N ASN A 124 1.37 -5.42 -17.94
CA ASN A 124 1.46 -4.12 -18.58
C ASN A 124 0.96 -3.03 -17.62
N ALA A 125 1.80 -1.99 -17.43
CA ALA A 125 1.51 -0.81 -16.62
C ALA A 125 1.97 0.47 -17.35
N ALA A 126 1.65 0.59 -18.64
CA ALA A 126 2.16 1.64 -19.51
C ALA A 126 1.94 3.05 -18.94
N ARG A 127 0.76 3.32 -18.37
CA ARG A 127 0.45 4.62 -17.75
C ARG A 127 1.30 4.92 -16.52
N TYR A 128 1.57 3.92 -15.71
CA TYR A 128 2.42 4.06 -14.53
C TYR A 128 3.88 4.38 -14.92
N TRP A 129 4.38 3.74 -15.98
CA TRP A 129 5.75 3.90 -16.49
C TRP A 129 5.91 5.07 -17.48
N ASP A 130 4.85 5.82 -17.78
CA ASP A 130 4.92 6.98 -18.68
C ASP A 130 5.87 8.04 -18.10
N MET A 131 6.88 8.40 -18.90
CA MET A 131 7.90 9.39 -18.56
C MET A 131 7.81 10.63 -19.46
N GLY A 132 6.70 10.77 -20.21
CA GLY A 132 6.46 11.88 -21.11
C GLY A 132 6.61 11.56 -22.61
N ASP A 133 6.82 10.30 -22.94
CA ASP A 133 6.98 9.74 -24.29
C ASP A 133 5.93 8.67 -24.63
N GLY A 134 4.94 8.46 -23.74
CA GLY A 134 3.84 7.54 -23.97
C GLY A 134 2.81 8.02 -25.01
N ASP A 135 1.91 7.13 -25.39
CA ASP A 135 0.85 7.38 -26.40
C ASP A 135 -0.44 7.99 -25.82
N PHE A 136 -0.46 8.32 -24.53
CA PHE A 136 -1.61 8.98 -23.90
C PHE A 136 -1.67 10.46 -24.26
N GLY A 137 -2.86 11.02 -24.41
CA GLY A 137 -3.05 12.40 -24.86
C GLY A 137 -2.39 13.49 -23.98
N ASP A 138 -2.13 13.15 -22.71
CA ASP A 138 -1.50 14.01 -21.69
C ASP A 138 -0.09 13.52 -21.29
N SER A 139 0.52 12.60 -22.04
CA SER A 139 1.86 12.05 -21.71
C SER A 139 2.93 13.12 -21.56
N ARG A 140 2.83 14.25 -22.30
CA ARG A 140 3.81 15.34 -22.17
C ARG A 140 3.92 15.90 -20.75
N ASP A 141 2.85 15.87 -19.97
CA ASP A 141 2.84 16.33 -18.59
C ASP A 141 3.65 15.41 -17.68
N PHE A 142 3.74 14.11 -18.03
CA PHE A 142 4.51 13.13 -17.29
C PHE A 142 6.02 13.36 -17.34
N LYS A 143 6.53 14.09 -18.31
CA LYS A 143 7.92 14.53 -18.33
C LYS A 143 8.27 15.34 -17.07
N TRP A 144 7.32 16.08 -16.53
CA TRP A 144 7.52 16.99 -15.41
C TRP A 144 6.85 16.51 -14.12
N ASN A 145 5.95 15.53 -14.21
CA ASN A 145 5.24 14.98 -13.07
C ASN A 145 4.80 13.53 -13.35
N ASN A 146 5.66 12.54 -13.11
CA ASN A 146 5.41 11.11 -13.30
C ASN A 146 5.41 10.34 -11.97
N TYR A 147 5.07 9.05 -11.99
CA TYR A 147 5.02 8.21 -10.80
C TYR A 147 6.40 7.74 -10.32
N ILE A 148 7.42 7.74 -11.19
CA ILE A 148 8.71 7.10 -10.94
C ILE A 148 9.65 8.01 -10.16
N SER A 149 9.62 9.31 -10.43
CA SER A 149 10.48 10.26 -9.74
C SER A 149 9.99 10.56 -8.33
N ARG A 150 10.81 10.25 -7.32
CA ARG A 150 10.51 10.53 -5.91
C ARG A 150 10.33 12.01 -5.56
N TYR A 151 10.71 12.91 -6.48
CA TYR A 151 10.57 14.36 -6.31
C TYR A 151 9.34 14.92 -7.01
N HIS A 152 8.60 14.08 -7.73
CA HIS A 152 7.36 14.46 -8.38
C HIS A 152 6.17 14.25 -7.44
N GLN A 153 5.03 14.87 -7.79
CA GLN A 153 3.85 14.83 -6.93
C GLN A 153 2.84 13.75 -7.32
N ARG A 154 3.07 13.02 -8.44
CA ARG A 154 2.16 11.95 -8.84
C ARG A 154 2.18 10.76 -7.88
N HIS A 155 3.32 10.49 -7.27
CA HIS A 155 3.42 9.64 -6.10
C HIS A 155 3.94 10.48 -4.93
N CYS A 156 3.18 10.49 -3.84
CA CYS A 156 3.52 11.14 -2.58
C CYS A 156 3.78 10.04 -1.54
N ASP A 157 5.03 9.67 -1.36
CA ASP A 157 5.44 8.88 -0.18
C ASP A 157 5.56 9.83 1.00
N LEU A 158 4.58 9.80 1.90
CA LEU A 158 4.51 10.73 3.03
C LEU A 158 5.67 10.53 4.01
N MET A 159 6.06 9.29 4.29
CA MET A 159 7.16 9.02 5.21
C MET A 159 8.47 9.59 4.66
N ASP A 160 8.76 9.33 3.40
CA ASP A 160 9.99 9.78 2.73
C ASP A 160 10.03 11.31 2.61
N LEU A 161 8.91 11.92 2.24
CA LEU A 161 8.77 13.37 2.13
C LEU A 161 8.97 14.08 3.48
N LEU A 162 8.29 13.60 4.53
CA LEU A 162 8.38 14.18 5.88
C LEU A 162 9.75 13.97 6.52
N ALA A 163 10.43 12.87 6.18
CA ALA A 163 11.81 12.59 6.58
C ALA A 163 12.86 13.39 5.77
N LEU A 164 12.43 14.25 4.83
CA LEU A 164 13.33 14.94 3.89
C LEU A 164 14.26 13.95 3.15
N TYR A 165 13.69 12.82 2.76
CA TYR A 165 14.39 11.73 2.05
C TYR A 165 15.56 11.10 2.82
N GLN A 166 15.54 11.20 4.16
CA GLN A 166 16.59 10.67 5.03
C GLN A 166 16.09 9.43 5.79
N PRO A 167 16.56 8.20 5.48
CA PRO A 167 16.04 6.98 6.11
C PRO A 167 16.15 6.95 7.65
N ARG A 168 17.10 7.69 8.23
CA ARG A 168 17.25 7.77 9.70
C ARG A 168 16.14 8.56 10.39
N ALA A 169 15.37 9.36 9.65
CA ALA A 169 14.25 10.15 10.15
C ALA A 169 12.90 9.49 9.88
N ASN A 170 12.88 8.28 9.32
CA ASN A 170 11.66 7.53 9.05
C ASN A 170 10.96 7.15 10.36
N VAL A 171 9.64 7.27 10.38
CA VAL A 171 8.78 6.96 11.53
C VAL A 171 7.68 5.99 11.10
N PRO A 172 7.31 4.99 11.91
CA PRO A 172 6.21 4.08 11.61
C PRO A 172 4.87 4.81 11.43
N LEU A 173 4.04 4.34 10.48
CA LEU A 173 2.68 4.86 10.26
C LEU A 173 1.85 4.83 11.54
N ASP A 174 1.91 3.73 12.28
CA ASP A 174 1.16 3.53 13.52
C ASP A 174 1.42 4.62 14.56
N ASP A 175 2.70 4.94 14.76
CA ASP A 175 3.11 5.96 15.73
C ASP A 175 2.59 7.34 15.32
N MET A 176 2.78 7.71 14.05
CA MET A 176 2.34 9.01 13.56
C MET A 176 0.83 9.14 13.49
N ALA A 177 0.11 8.08 13.08
CA ALA A 177 -1.34 8.08 13.08
C ALA A 177 -1.88 8.32 14.50
N LYS A 178 -1.40 7.58 15.50
CA LYS A 178 -1.82 7.73 16.91
C LYS A 178 -1.49 9.11 17.48
N LEU A 179 -0.32 9.65 17.18
CA LEU A 179 0.06 11.00 17.60
C LEU A 179 -0.83 12.08 16.98
N CYS A 180 -1.33 11.84 15.76
CA CYS A 180 -2.29 12.72 15.10
C CYS A 180 -3.76 12.53 15.56
N GLY A 181 -4.03 11.59 16.47
CA GLY A 181 -5.36 11.27 16.96
C GLY A 181 -6.13 10.30 16.07
N PHE A 182 -5.47 9.67 15.10
CA PHE A 182 -6.04 8.62 14.25
C PHE A 182 -5.88 7.24 14.89
N PRO A 183 -6.66 6.22 14.45
CA PRO A 183 -6.66 4.91 15.12
C PRO A 183 -5.31 4.19 15.13
N GLY A 184 -4.53 4.32 14.04
CA GLY A 184 -3.33 3.50 13.87
C GLY A 184 -3.67 2.03 13.60
N LYS A 185 -2.73 1.14 13.92
CA LYS A 185 -2.88 -0.30 13.74
C LYS A 185 -3.77 -0.90 14.81
N LEU A 186 -4.71 -1.76 14.40
CA LEU A 186 -5.64 -2.46 15.26
C LEU A 186 -5.50 -3.97 15.09
N GLY A 187 -5.13 -4.67 16.15
CA GLY A 187 -5.16 -6.13 16.25
C GLY A 187 -4.05 -6.91 15.53
N MET A 188 -3.75 -6.60 14.27
CA MET A 188 -2.72 -7.25 13.47
C MET A 188 -1.49 -6.35 13.30
N ASP A 189 -0.35 -6.95 13.02
CA ASP A 189 0.86 -6.30 12.54
C ASP A 189 1.51 -7.15 11.44
N GLY A 190 2.41 -6.55 10.65
CA GLY A 190 3.01 -7.22 9.48
C GLY A 190 3.72 -8.55 9.79
N SER A 191 4.20 -8.75 11.03
CA SER A 191 4.87 -10.00 11.44
C SER A 191 3.90 -11.19 11.53
N LYS A 192 2.59 -10.94 11.65
CA LYS A 192 1.55 -11.96 11.78
C LYS A 192 0.89 -12.34 10.45
N VAL A 193 1.22 -11.63 9.37
CA VAL A 193 0.59 -11.84 8.05
C VAL A 193 0.88 -13.24 7.51
N TRP A 194 2.12 -13.73 7.66
CA TRP A 194 2.49 -15.08 7.25
C TRP A 194 1.65 -16.16 7.97
N ASP A 195 1.57 -16.11 9.29
CA ASP A 195 0.80 -17.06 10.08
C ASP A 195 -0.71 -16.98 9.77
N ALA A 196 -1.23 -15.78 9.55
CA ALA A 196 -2.62 -15.58 9.17
C ALA A 196 -2.91 -16.16 7.79
N PHE A 197 -2.01 -15.97 6.82
CA PHE A 197 -2.12 -16.52 5.48
C PHE A 197 -2.11 -18.05 5.47
N HIS A 198 -1.16 -18.67 6.19
CA HIS A 198 -1.08 -20.13 6.35
C HIS A 198 -2.32 -20.72 7.03
N ALA A 199 -2.93 -19.97 7.93
CA ALA A 199 -4.17 -20.37 8.60
C ALA A 199 -5.44 -20.11 7.75
N GLY A 200 -5.30 -19.67 6.47
CA GLY A 200 -6.42 -19.36 5.59
C GLY A 200 -7.22 -18.10 5.97
N ARG A 201 -6.66 -17.21 6.79
CA ARG A 201 -7.32 -16.00 7.31
C ARG A 201 -7.11 -14.79 6.41
N LEU A 202 -7.21 -14.97 5.08
CA LEU A 202 -6.99 -13.91 4.10
C LEU A 202 -7.91 -12.69 4.32
N LYS A 203 -9.16 -12.92 4.77
CA LYS A 203 -10.09 -11.83 5.08
C LYS A 203 -9.56 -10.90 6.19
N GLU A 204 -8.90 -11.44 7.21
CA GLU A 204 -8.31 -10.63 8.28
C GLU A 204 -7.13 -9.82 7.76
N ILE A 205 -6.30 -10.39 6.87
CA ILE A 205 -5.19 -9.68 6.21
C ILE A 205 -5.73 -8.51 5.36
N ARG A 206 -6.79 -8.75 4.57
CA ARG A 206 -7.42 -7.70 3.75
C ARG A 206 -8.01 -6.58 4.62
N ASN A 207 -8.68 -6.92 5.71
CA ASN A 207 -9.21 -5.93 6.64
C ASN A 207 -8.09 -5.08 7.27
N TYR A 208 -6.99 -5.70 7.64
CA TYR A 208 -5.82 -5.03 8.17
C TYR A 208 -5.21 -4.07 7.14
N CYS A 209 -4.96 -4.52 5.92
CA CYS A 209 -4.48 -3.71 4.80
C CYS A 209 -5.41 -2.52 4.51
N GLU A 210 -6.76 -2.69 4.57
CA GLU A 210 -7.72 -1.60 4.44
C GLU A 210 -7.52 -0.53 5.51
N THR A 211 -7.24 -0.92 6.77
CA THR A 211 -7.02 0.05 7.85
C THR A 211 -5.72 0.84 7.67
N ASP A 212 -4.66 0.21 7.16
CA ASP A 212 -3.38 0.91 6.89
C ASP A 212 -3.51 1.86 5.69
N ALA A 213 -4.25 1.49 4.63
CA ALA A 213 -4.57 2.39 3.52
C ALA A 213 -5.40 3.61 3.99
N VAL A 214 -6.35 3.43 4.92
CA VAL A 214 -7.13 4.54 5.49
C VAL A 214 -6.26 5.41 6.39
N ASN A 215 -5.42 4.85 7.27
CA ASN A 215 -4.49 5.64 8.08
C ASN A 215 -3.56 6.48 7.19
N THR A 216 -3.05 5.91 6.11
CA THR A 216 -2.23 6.63 5.11
C THR A 216 -3.01 7.79 4.48
N TYR A 217 -4.29 7.59 4.12
CA TYR A 217 -5.14 8.66 3.61
C TYR A 217 -5.38 9.77 4.65
N LEU A 218 -5.64 9.41 5.91
CA LEU A 218 -5.83 10.38 7.00
C LEU A 218 -4.55 11.20 7.25
N MET A 219 -3.39 10.57 7.20
CA MET A 219 -2.11 11.27 7.28
C MET A 219 -1.92 12.23 6.10
N TYR A 220 -2.35 11.84 4.89
CA TYR A 220 -2.33 12.73 3.73
C TYR A 220 -3.25 13.94 3.88
N LEU A 221 -4.47 13.77 4.41
CA LEU A 221 -5.35 14.90 4.71
C LEU A 221 -4.71 15.86 5.72
N ARG A 222 -4.07 15.33 6.78
CA ARG A 222 -3.33 16.15 7.73
C ARG A 222 -2.15 16.87 7.08
N PHE A 223 -1.46 16.23 6.17
CA PHE A 223 -0.40 16.86 5.39
C PHE A 223 -0.93 17.96 4.48
N CYS A 224 -2.10 17.79 3.86
CA CYS A 224 -2.74 18.84 3.07
C CYS A 224 -3.05 20.08 3.90
N LEU A 225 -3.53 19.91 5.15
CA LEU A 225 -3.72 21.03 6.08
C LEU A 225 -2.40 21.71 6.43
N VAL A 226 -1.39 20.95 6.85
CA VAL A 226 -0.08 21.49 7.27
C VAL A 226 0.65 22.19 6.11
N SER A 227 0.49 21.70 4.90
CA SER A 227 1.11 22.27 3.69
C SER A 227 0.30 23.43 3.07
N GLY A 228 -0.84 23.81 3.65
CA GLY A 228 -1.71 24.88 3.16
C GLY A 228 -2.46 24.53 1.86
N ARG A 229 -2.54 23.24 1.50
CA ARG A 229 -3.37 22.76 0.38
C ARG A 229 -4.85 22.73 0.73
N PHE A 230 -5.16 22.60 2.01
CA PHE A 230 -6.48 22.73 2.61
C PHE A 230 -6.46 23.83 3.67
N ASP A 231 -7.54 24.58 3.76
CA ASP A 231 -7.86 25.33 4.96
C ASP A 231 -8.50 24.41 6.04
N ALA A 232 -8.83 24.99 7.21
CA ALA A 232 -9.38 24.23 8.31
C ALA A 232 -10.76 23.63 7.98
N ASP A 233 -11.61 24.36 7.26
CA ASP A 233 -12.96 23.93 6.91
C ASP A 233 -12.91 22.79 5.86
N GLU A 234 -12.04 22.90 4.87
CA GLU A 234 -11.80 21.87 3.85
C GLU A 234 -11.29 20.57 4.51
N TYR A 235 -10.34 20.70 5.44
CA TYR A 235 -9.82 19.56 6.19
C TYR A 235 -10.92 18.86 7.00
N GLU A 236 -11.69 19.61 7.77
CA GLU A 236 -12.79 19.06 8.57
C GLU A 236 -13.87 18.39 7.71
N MET A 237 -14.17 18.95 6.53
CA MET A 237 -15.08 18.33 5.58
C MET A 237 -14.58 16.97 5.10
N GLU A 238 -13.30 16.85 4.73
CA GLU A 238 -12.73 15.59 4.25
C GLU A 238 -12.63 14.55 5.36
N ILE A 239 -12.25 14.94 6.58
CA ILE A 239 -12.27 14.08 7.78
C ILE A 239 -13.68 13.56 8.07
N LYS A 240 -14.69 14.43 8.04
CA LYS A 240 -16.08 14.04 8.25
C LYS A 240 -16.58 13.10 7.15
N ARG A 241 -16.18 13.34 5.90
CA ARG A 241 -16.57 12.51 4.76
C ARG A 241 -16.08 11.07 4.93
N ILE A 242 -14.78 10.87 5.19
CA ILE A 242 -14.25 9.52 5.36
C ILE A 242 -14.80 8.84 6.60
N ARG A 243 -14.95 9.56 7.72
CA ARG A 243 -15.54 9.01 8.96
C ARG A 243 -16.99 8.54 8.73
N ASN A 244 -17.81 9.33 8.04
CA ASN A 244 -19.19 8.96 7.69
C ASN A 244 -19.23 7.74 6.77
N TYR A 245 -18.34 7.69 5.76
CA TYR A 245 -18.24 6.55 4.85
C TYR A 245 -17.94 5.26 5.60
N LEU A 246 -16.93 5.26 6.48
CA LEU A 246 -16.56 4.09 7.28
C LEU A 246 -17.67 3.68 8.25
N SER A 247 -18.31 4.65 8.91
CA SER A 247 -19.43 4.37 9.82
C SER A 247 -20.61 3.70 9.12
N ALA A 248 -20.87 4.05 7.86
CA ALA A 248 -21.93 3.44 7.06
C ALA A 248 -21.61 2.00 6.59
N GLN A 249 -20.33 1.57 6.68
CA GLN A 249 -19.90 0.24 6.27
C GLN A 249 -19.77 -0.76 7.43
N THR A 250 -20.08 -0.38 8.66
CA THR A 250 -19.82 -1.19 9.86
C THR A 250 -20.63 -2.49 9.93
N GLU A 251 -21.79 -2.57 9.28
CA GLU A 251 -22.62 -3.77 9.21
C GLU A 251 -21.97 -4.83 8.31
N ASP A 252 -21.47 -4.44 7.13
CA ASP A 252 -20.85 -5.33 6.14
C ASP A 252 -19.38 -5.64 6.48
N LYS A 253 -18.70 -4.66 7.10
CA LYS A 253 -17.28 -4.70 7.46
C LYS A 253 -17.08 -4.33 8.94
N PRO A 254 -17.24 -5.29 9.87
CA PRO A 254 -17.21 -5.03 11.31
C PRO A 254 -15.91 -4.39 11.84
N HIS A 255 -14.77 -4.57 11.15
CA HIS A 255 -13.50 -3.95 11.55
C HIS A 255 -13.57 -2.40 11.52
N TRP A 256 -14.48 -1.80 10.73
CA TRP A 256 -14.68 -0.35 10.75
C TRP A 256 -15.34 0.16 12.03
N ALA A 257 -16.10 -0.68 12.75
CA ALA A 257 -16.67 -0.28 14.04
C ALA A 257 -15.55 -0.03 15.07
N GLU A 258 -14.59 -0.94 15.17
CA GLU A 258 -13.41 -0.80 16.02
C GLU A 258 -12.54 0.39 15.58
N PHE A 259 -12.33 0.56 14.28
CA PHE A 259 -11.55 1.65 13.72
C PHE A 259 -12.17 3.03 14.07
N VAL A 260 -13.47 3.20 13.83
CA VAL A 260 -14.17 4.48 14.13
C VAL A 260 -14.21 4.76 15.63
N GLN A 261 -14.36 3.72 16.47
CA GLN A 261 -14.34 3.85 17.93
C GLN A 261 -12.97 4.30 18.47
N ALA A 262 -11.87 3.79 17.88
CA ALA A 262 -10.52 4.17 18.26
C ALA A 262 -10.11 5.59 17.80
N TRP A 263 -10.86 6.17 16.89
CA TRP A 263 -10.58 7.50 16.31
C TRP A 263 -11.00 8.63 17.27
N LYS A 264 -10.02 9.34 17.82
CA LYS A 264 -10.19 10.42 18.80
C LYS A 264 -10.66 11.73 18.18
#